data_02937e90d2a8dc506dbfc0869cd335e7
#
_entry.id   02937e90d2a8dc506dbfc0869cd335e7
#
_cell.length_a   1.000
_cell.length_b   1.000
_cell.length_c   1.000
_cell.angle_alpha   90.00
_cell.angle_beta   90.00
_cell.angle_gamma   90.00
#
_symmetry.space_group_name_H-M   'P 1'
#
loop_
_entity.id
_entity.type
_entity.pdbx_description
1 polymer ?
#
loop_
_entity_poly.entity_id
_entity_poly.type
_entity_poly.pdbx_seq_one_letter_code
_entity_poly.pdbx_strand_id
1 'polypeptide(L)'
;MPTSSILVATWGNGLFSVTANKVRQELAGQSVRSLVADGHGGVLAIVGGHSLCRRSCDGNWTEIAKSEFDLSCCVPIGNVIFVGTDDAQILRAGPDGAQQRLAGFDAVDGRDKWYAGSAIVDGKRMGPPLGIRSMAATCDGVLLANVHVGGVPRSTDSGLTWQPTINIESDVHQVCAHPTRPDVIAAAAVGLCVSRDAGMTWTIEQRGLHALHCSAVAFGRNDIFVSASVDPFAAQGAVYRRPIDSDGPLQPLGGGMPQWTDGKTDTDCIATRDSMAAVIDWSGRVYVSNDDGASWTDLPERFPGPSGLHIC
;
A
#
# COMPACT_ATOMS: atom_id res chain seq x y z
N MET A 1 4.11 16.74 -23.01
CA MET A 1 3.93 16.32 -21.61
C MET A 1 4.65 14.99 -21.48
N PRO A 2 5.40 14.70 -20.41
CA PRO A 2 5.92 13.37 -20.20
C PRO A 2 4.73 12.40 -20.18
N THR A 3 4.82 11.34 -20.95
CA THR A 3 3.80 10.28 -20.99
C THR A 3 3.82 9.58 -19.64
N SER A 4 2.71 9.67 -18.89
CA SER A 4 2.56 8.94 -17.64
C SER A 4 2.85 7.46 -17.85
N SER A 5 3.59 6.84 -16.94
CA SER A 5 3.87 5.40 -16.96
C SER A 5 3.29 4.74 -15.72
N ILE A 6 2.81 3.51 -15.89
CA ILE A 6 2.36 2.66 -14.78
C ILE A 6 3.48 1.68 -14.47
N LEU A 7 3.90 1.62 -13.23
CA LEU A 7 4.81 0.60 -12.73
C LEU A 7 4.01 -0.50 -12.07
N VAL A 8 4.25 -1.74 -12.47
CA VAL A 8 3.64 -2.93 -11.90
C VAL A 8 4.73 -3.76 -11.23
N ALA A 9 4.73 -3.81 -9.91
CA ALA A 9 5.61 -4.67 -9.13
C ALA A 9 5.03 -6.08 -9.04
N THR A 10 5.90 -7.08 -8.97
CA THR A 10 5.51 -8.49 -8.93
C THR A 10 6.36 -9.30 -7.96
N TRP A 11 5.77 -10.39 -7.46
CA TRP A 11 6.50 -11.42 -6.71
C TRP A 11 7.28 -12.32 -7.67
N GLY A 12 8.62 -12.18 -7.68
CA GLY A 12 9.52 -13.05 -8.43
C GLY A 12 9.68 -12.76 -9.93
N ASN A 13 8.91 -11.81 -10.51
CA ASN A 13 9.02 -11.48 -11.94
C ASN A 13 9.55 -10.05 -12.20
N GLY A 14 10.04 -9.37 -11.18
CA GLY A 14 10.57 -8.01 -11.28
C GLY A 14 9.50 -6.94 -11.31
N LEU A 15 9.81 -5.87 -12.03
CA LEU A 15 8.95 -4.72 -12.25
C LEU A 15 8.68 -4.57 -13.75
N PHE A 16 7.44 -4.21 -14.08
CA PHE A 16 7.06 -3.84 -15.43
C PHE A 16 6.73 -2.35 -15.49
N SER A 17 7.39 -1.64 -16.40
CA SER A 17 7.09 -0.24 -16.73
C SER A 17 6.22 -0.22 -17.98
N VAL A 18 4.99 0.25 -17.86
CA VAL A 18 3.96 0.28 -18.89
C VAL A 18 3.73 1.71 -19.34
N THR A 19 3.90 1.97 -20.61
CA THR A 19 3.55 3.22 -21.29
C THR A 19 2.55 2.93 -22.41
N ALA A 20 1.95 3.93 -23.03
CA ALA A 20 0.97 3.76 -24.11
C ALA A 20 1.45 2.83 -25.24
N ASN A 21 2.77 2.75 -25.49
CA ASN A 21 3.34 2.07 -26.66
C ASN A 21 4.30 0.94 -26.30
N LYS A 22 4.59 0.70 -25.01
CA LYS A 22 5.66 -0.24 -24.64
C LYS A 22 5.50 -0.75 -23.21
N VAL A 23 5.70 -2.05 -23.06
CA VAL A 23 5.95 -2.71 -21.78
C VAL A 23 7.44 -3.07 -21.71
N ARG A 24 8.10 -2.69 -20.64
CA ARG A 24 9.50 -3.01 -20.35
C ARG A 24 9.59 -3.71 -19.01
N GLN A 25 10.20 -4.89 -18.99
CA GLN A 25 10.52 -5.60 -17.76
C GLN A 25 11.87 -5.10 -17.20
N GLU A 26 11.90 -4.84 -15.93
CA GLU A 26 13.07 -4.44 -15.14
C GLU A 26 13.23 -5.40 -13.96
N LEU A 27 14.44 -5.57 -13.42
CA LEU A 27 14.73 -6.43 -12.26
C LEU A 27 14.18 -7.86 -12.42
N ALA A 28 14.28 -8.43 -13.63
CA ALA A 28 13.75 -9.76 -13.94
C ALA A 28 14.23 -10.82 -12.91
N GLY A 29 13.31 -11.68 -12.46
CA GLY A 29 13.60 -12.71 -11.48
C GLY A 29 13.68 -12.22 -10.03
N GLN A 30 13.48 -10.92 -9.76
CA GLN A 30 13.42 -10.35 -8.40
C GLN A 30 11.98 -10.19 -7.93
N SER A 31 11.75 -10.31 -6.64
CA SER A 31 10.53 -9.80 -6.02
C SER A 31 10.68 -8.28 -5.81
N VAL A 32 9.67 -7.52 -6.20
CA VAL A 32 9.62 -6.06 -6.00
C VAL A 32 8.33 -5.72 -5.26
N ARG A 33 8.40 -4.89 -4.22
CA ARG A 33 7.21 -4.44 -3.45
C ARG A 33 7.39 -3.03 -2.92
N SER A 34 6.31 -2.42 -2.45
CA SER A 34 6.31 -1.09 -1.82
C SER A 34 6.85 0.00 -2.75
N LEU A 35 6.13 0.23 -3.87
CA LEU A 35 6.45 1.31 -4.80
C LEU A 35 5.93 2.64 -4.26
N VAL A 36 6.83 3.54 -3.87
CA VAL A 36 6.47 4.88 -3.38
C VAL A 36 7.28 5.98 -4.06
N ALA A 37 6.67 7.14 -4.30
CA ALA A 37 7.39 8.30 -4.84
C ALA A 37 8.51 8.72 -3.88
N ASP A 38 9.70 9.03 -4.41
CA ASP A 38 10.86 9.45 -3.59
C ASP A 38 10.87 10.95 -3.26
N GLY A 39 9.86 11.70 -3.72
CA GLY A 39 9.78 13.15 -3.58
C GLY A 39 10.68 13.95 -4.54
N HIS A 40 11.49 13.27 -5.36
CA HIS A 40 12.45 13.89 -6.31
C HIS A 40 12.22 13.46 -7.77
N GLY A 41 11.05 12.90 -8.05
CA GLY A 41 10.66 12.42 -9.38
C GLY A 41 11.04 10.96 -9.67
N GLY A 42 11.62 10.26 -8.70
CA GLY A 42 11.91 8.84 -8.74
C GLY A 42 10.94 8.02 -7.89
N VAL A 43 11.21 6.72 -7.80
CA VAL A 43 10.41 5.75 -7.05
C VAL A 43 11.32 4.91 -6.15
N LEU A 44 10.94 4.76 -4.89
CA LEU A 44 11.56 3.80 -3.98
C LEU A 44 10.86 2.45 -4.09
N ALA A 45 11.60 1.38 -3.87
CA ALA A 45 11.07 0.02 -3.82
C ALA A 45 11.92 -0.87 -2.90
N ILE A 46 11.29 -1.91 -2.38
CA ILE A 46 11.99 -3.04 -1.78
C ILE A 46 12.21 -4.10 -2.84
N VAL A 47 13.45 -4.50 -3.06
CA VAL A 47 13.87 -5.48 -4.08
C VAL A 47 14.50 -6.68 -3.41
N GLY A 48 14.08 -7.88 -3.81
CA GLY A 48 14.60 -9.15 -3.28
C GLY A 48 14.35 -9.35 -1.79
N GLY A 49 13.48 -8.55 -1.18
CA GLY A 49 13.18 -8.60 0.25
C GLY A 49 14.21 -7.91 1.15
N HIS A 50 15.43 -7.63 0.68
CA HIS A 50 16.53 -7.14 1.53
C HIS A 50 17.14 -5.81 1.07
N SER A 51 16.83 -5.33 -0.13
CA SER A 51 17.42 -4.11 -0.68
C SER A 51 16.39 -3.00 -0.79
N LEU A 52 16.68 -1.86 -0.18
CA LEU A 52 15.99 -0.60 -0.45
C LEU A 52 16.64 0.04 -1.69
N CYS A 53 15.88 0.16 -2.76
CA CYS A 53 16.35 0.66 -4.03
C CYS A 53 15.59 1.92 -4.47
N ARG A 54 16.26 2.75 -5.27
CA ARG A 54 15.67 3.90 -5.97
C ARG A 54 15.71 3.67 -7.48
N ARG A 55 14.58 3.91 -8.12
CA ARG A 55 14.47 4.01 -9.56
C ARG A 55 14.40 5.48 -9.96
N SER A 56 15.32 5.95 -10.80
CA SER A 56 15.26 7.31 -11.36
C SER A 56 14.14 7.44 -12.39
N CYS A 57 13.82 8.68 -12.78
CA CYS A 57 12.86 8.96 -13.86
C CYS A 57 13.26 8.32 -15.20
N ASP A 58 14.57 8.13 -15.44
CA ASP A 58 15.11 7.48 -16.63
C ASP A 58 15.07 5.94 -16.56
N GLY A 59 14.59 5.37 -15.45
CA GLY A 59 14.47 3.94 -15.25
C GLY A 59 15.73 3.24 -14.78
N ASN A 60 16.74 3.97 -14.30
CA ASN A 60 17.95 3.40 -13.71
C ASN A 60 17.73 3.09 -12.24
N TRP A 61 18.21 1.93 -11.80
CA TRP A 61 18.11 1.47 -10.42
C TRP A 61 19.41 1.68 -9.67
N THR A 62 19.31 2.14 -8.43
CA THR A 62 20.42 2.28 -7.47
C THR A 62 20.00 1.68 -6.15
N GLU A 63 20.81 0.78 -5.58
CA GLU A 63 20.64 0.32 -4.20
C GLU A 63 21.05 1.45 -3.25
N ILE A 64 20.15 1.84 -2.36
CA ILE A 64 20.38 2.85 -1.32
C ILE A 64 20.97 2.18 -0.08
N ALA A 65 20.37 1.06 0.32
CA ALA A 65 20.75 0.33 1.50
C ALA A 65 20.41 -1.16 1.35
N LYS A 66 21.21 -2.01 1.95
CA LYS A 66 20.97 -3.44 2.10
C LYS A 66 20.77 -3.78 3.56
N SER A 67 19.82 -4.67 3.85
CA SER A 67 19.46 -5.05 5.21
C SER A 67 19.64 -6.55 5.43
N GLU A 68 19.94 -6.93 6.67
CA GLU A 68 19.87 -8.31 7.14
C GLU A 68 18.43 -8.75 7.44
N PHE A 69 17.51 -7.77 7.63
CA PHE A 69 16.10 -8.02 7.88
C PHE A 69 15.32 -8.15 6.57
N ASP A 70 14.25 -8.93 6.60
CA ASP A 70 13.25 -8.96 5.53
C ASP A 70 12.45 -7.67 5.53
N LEU A 71 12.72 -6.79 4.58
CA LEU A 71 12.06 -5.51 4.41
C LEU A 71 10.70 -5.69 3.76
N SER A 72 9.69 -5.01 4.26
CA SER A 72 8.30 -5.15 3.79
C SER A 72 7.76 -3.95 3.04
N CYS A 73 7.98 -2.75 3.55
CA CYS A 73 7.48 -1.50 2.99
C CYS A 73 8.42 -0.35 3.32
N CYS A 74 8.26 0.77 2.63
CA CYS A 74 9.01 1.98 2.93
C CYS A 74 8.16 3.24 2.72
N VAL A 75 8.55 4.34 3.40
CA VAL A 75 7.96 5.67 3.23
C VAL A 75 9.02 6.74 3.42
N PRO A 76 9.19 7.70 2.49
CA PRO A 76 10.12 8.81 2.65
C PRO A 76 9.49 9.97 3.40
N ILE A 77 10.29 10.66 4.23
CA ILE A 77 10.01 11.99 4.78
C ILE A 77 11.25 12.85 4.58
N GLY A 78 11.20 13.79 3.67
CA GLY A 78 12.38 14.57 3.26
C GLY A 78 13.49 13.63 2.76
N ASN A 79 14.67 13.73 3.37
CA ASN A 79 15.84 12.91 2.99
C ASN A 79 15.98 11.61 3.81
N VAL A 80 15.01 11.30 4.65
CA VAL A 80 15.00 10.11 5.48
C VAL A 80 13.97 9.12 4.94
N ILE A 81 14.31 7.83 4.90
CA ILE A 81 13.41 6.77 4.51
C ILE A 81 13.15 5.88 5.72
N PHE A 82 11.89 5.71 6.08
CA PHE A 82 11.46 4.74 7.08
C PHE A 82 11.09 3.44 6.38
N VAL A 83 11.55 2.32 6.94
CA VAL A 83 11.41 1.00 6.33
C VAL A 83 10.84 0.03 7.36
N GLY A 84 9.72 -0.59 7.04
CA GLY A 84 9.11 -1.65 7.81
C GLY A 84 9.72 -3.00 7.50
N THR A 85 9.68 -3.92 8.47
CA THR A 85 10.19 -5.29 8.32
C THR A 85 9.11 -6.33 8.59
N ASP A 86 9.35 -7.55 8.12
CA ASP A 86 8.46 -8.70 8.36
C ASP A 86 8.51 -9.18 9.83
N ASP A 87 9.48 -8.70 10.64
CA ASP A 87 9.55 -8.90 12.10
C ASP A 87 8.86 -7.78 12.90
N ALA A 88 8.06 -6.95 12.25
CA ALA A 88 7.40 -5.79 12.85
C ALA A 88 8.40 -4.84 13.54
N GLN A 89 9.49 -4.52 12.87
CA GLN A 89 10.44 -3.49 13.27
C GLN A 89 10.40 -2.34 12.27
N ILE A 90 10.80 -1.15 12.69
CA ILE A 90 10.99 -0.02 11.77
C ILE A 90 12.47 0.38 11.81
N LEU A 91 13.04 0.50 10.61
CA LEU A 91 14.38 1.03 10.38
C LEU A 91 14.26 2.46 9.83
N ARG A 92 15.22 3.29 10.18
CA ARG A 92 15.42 4.62 9.60
C ARG A 92 16.67 4.58 8.75
N ALA A 93 16.56 4.81 7.45
CA ALA A 93 17.69 4.91 6.54
C ALA A 93 18.02 6.37 6.25
N GLY A 94 19.25 6.77 6.48
CA GLY A 94 19.79 8.09 6.15
C GLY A 94 20.23 8.18 4.69
N PRO A 95 20.65 9.37 4.24
CA PRO A 95 21.16 9.58 2.87
C PRO A 95 22.42 8.78 2.54
N ASP A 96 23.20 8.40 3.55
CA ASP A 96 24.41 7.58 3.47
C ASP A 96 24.12 6.07 3.40
N GLY A 97 22.84 5.68 3.44
CA GLY A 97 22.41 4.28 3.48
C GLY A 97 22.54 3.61 4.85
N ALA A 98 23.06 4.31 5.86
CA ALA A 98 23.12 3.78 7.22
C ALA A 98 21.70 3.56 7.77
N GLN A 99 21.46 2.38 8.33
CA GLN A 99 20.18 2.00 8.90
C GLN A 99 20.24 1.97 10.42
N GLN A 100 19.22 2.55 11.05
CA GLN A 100 19.04 2.55 12.49
C GLN A 100 17.65 1.99 12.83
N ARG A 101 17.62 0.98 13.70
CA ARG A 101 16.37 0.46 14.26
C ARG A 101 15.76 1.48 15.22
N LEU A 102 14.46 1.69 15.13
CA LEU A 102 13.74 2.62 15.98
C LEU A 102 13.21 1.89 17.22
N ALA A 103 13.92 1.99 18.32
CA ALA A 103 13.58 1.35 19.60
C ALA A 103 12.20 1.82 20.17
N GLY A 104 11.77 3.05 19.84
CA GLY A 104 10.46 3.55 20.23
C GLY A 104 9.31 2.75 19.64
N PHE A 105 9.48 2.18 18.45
CA PHE A 105 8.47 1.29 17.86
C PHE A 105 8.42 -0.07 18.59
N ASP A 106 9.55 -0.54 19.08
CA ASP A 106 9.61 -1.78 19.86
C ASP A 106 8.95 -1.64 21.24
N ALA A 107 8.78 -0.42 21.72
CA ALA A 107 8.19 -0.08 23.02
C ALA A 107 6.70 0.33 22.93
N VAL A 108 6.03 0.12 21.79
CA VAL A 108 4.60 0.45 21.63
C VAL A 108 3.74 -0.32 22.63
N ASP A 109 2.85 0.37 23.30
CA ASP A 109 1.90 -0.25 24.23
C ASP A 109 1.03 -1.32 23.53
N GLY A 110 0.93 -2.49 24.14
CA GLY A 110 0.17 -3.62 23.60
C GLY A 110 0.86 -4.40 22.47
N ARG A 111 2.13 -4.12 22.17
CA ARG A 111 2.91 -4.86 21.18
C ARG A 111 2.96 -6.36 21.44
N ASP A 112 2.95 -6.76 22.71
CA ASP A 112 2.93 -8.18 23.15
C ASP A 112 1.66 -8.93 22.73
N LYS A 113 0.61 -8.19 22.32
CA LYS A 113 -0.67 -8.74 21.83
C LYS A 113 -0.73 -8.84 20.31
N TRP A 114 0.26 -8.32 19.60
CA TRP A 114 0.29 -8.38 18.14
C TRP A 114 0.47 -9.80 17.63
N TYR A 115 -0.17 -10.13 16.52
CA TYR A 115 0.00 -11.44 15.87
C TYR A 115 -0.14 -11.33 14.36
N ALA A 116 0.38 -12.32 13.64
CA ALA A 116 0.15 -12.45 12.23
C ALA A 116 -1.29 -12.92 11.99
N GLY A 117 -2.04 -12.23 11.15
CA GLY A 117 -3.38 -12.63 10.72
C GLY A 117 -3.29 -13.88 9.83
N SER A 118 -2.99 -15.03 10.43
CA SER A 118 -2.75 -16.27 9.69
C SER A 118 -3.96 -17.18 9.79
N ALA A 119 -4.46 -17.66 8.65
CA ALA A 119 -5.36 -18.79 8.63
C ALA A 119 -4.59 -20.07 9.00
N ILE A 120 -5.23 -21.00 9.69
CA ILE A 120 -4.72 -22.36 9.89
C ILE A 120 -5.44 -23.26 8.87
N VAL A 121 -4.68 -23.79 7.92
CA VAL A 121 -5.17 -24.75 6.92
C VAL A 121 -4.43 -26.07 7.12
N ASP A 122 -5.17 -27.16 7.31
CA ASP A 122 -4.62 -28.51 7.59
C ASP A 122 -3.58 -28.51 8.72
N GLY A 123 -3.85 -27.77 9.80
CA GLY A 123 -2.97 -27.67 10.95
C GLY A 123 -1.68 -26.85 10.73
N LYS A 124 -1.50 -26.25 9.56
CA LYS A 124 -0.38 -25.36 9.24
C LYS A 124 -0.83 -23.92 9.25
N ARG A 125 -0.01 -23.05 9.87
CA ARG A 125 -0.22 -21.62 9.81
C ARG A 125 0.08 -21.14 8.38
N MET A 126 -0.91 -20.59 7.71
CA MET A 126 -0.82 -19.95 6.39
C MET A 126 -1.02 -18.46 6.59
N GLY A 127 -0.18 -17.66 5.98
CA GLY A 127 -0.28 -16.21 6.04
C GLY A 127 1.06 -15.53 6.23
N PRO A 128 1.10 -14.21 6.17
CA PRO A 128 2.33 -13.46 6.33
C PRO A 128 2.87 -13.59 7.75
N PRO A 129 4.17 -13.35 7.95
CA PRO A 129 4.74 -13.17 9.28
C PRO A 129 4.09 -11.98 10.00
N LEU A 130 4.30 -11.88 11.31
CA LEU A 130 4.00 -10.65 12.04
C LEU A 130 4.88 -9.53 11.45
N GLY A 131 4.31 -8.59 10.70
CA GLY A 131 5.09 -7.60 9.98
C GLY A 131 4.40 -6.25 9.85
N ILE A 132 5.21 -5.27 9.48
CA ILE A 132 4.70 -3.99 8.99
C ILE A 132 4.24 -4.22 7.54
N ARG A 133 2.94 -4.19 7.27
CA ARG A 133 2.42 -4.43 5.93
C ARG A 133 2.48 -3.21 5.02
N SER A 134 2.26 -2.04 5.58
CA SER A 134 2.37 -0.76 4.89
C SER A 134 2.71 0.35 5.85
N MET A 135 3.24 1.42 5.33
CA MET A 135 3.50 2.66 6.05
C MET A 135 2.97 3.85 5.26
N ALA A 136 2.56 4.90 5.97
CA ALA A 136 2.19 6.17 5.38
C ALA A 136 2.80 7.32 6.17
N ALA A 137 3.04 8.44 5.49
CA ALA A 137 3.41 9.69 6.11
C ALA A 137 2.46 10.78 5.64
N THR A 138 1.96 11.60 6.56
CA THR A 138 1.20 12.79 6.20
C THR A 138 2.12 13.87 5.64
N CYS A 139 1.58 14.84 4.91
CA CYS A 139 2.39 15.92 4.33
C CYS A 139 3.05 16.83 5.38
N ASP A 140 2.62 16.80 6.64
CA ASP A 140 3.25 17.49 7.78
C ASP A 140 4.13 16.57 8.65
N GLY A 141 4.34 15.30 8.24
CA GLY A 141 5.35 14.41 8.81
C GLY A 141 4.88 13.46 9.91
N VAL A 142 3.58 13.29 10.13
CA VAL A 142 3.06 12.22 10.98
C VAL A 142 3.30 10.87 10.29
N LEU A 143 3.95 9.94 11.00
CA LEU A 143 4.17 8.57 10.56
C LEU A 143 3.07 7.64 11.05
N LEU A 144 2.65 6.73 10.18
CA LEU A 144 1.74 5.64 10.49
C LEU A 144 2.35 4.33 9.99
N ALA A 145 2.29 3.31 10.81
CA ALA A 145 2.73 1.98 10.45
C ALA A 145 1.56 1.01 10.67
N ASN A 146 1.23 0.24 9.64
CA ASN A 146 0.21 -0.79 9.76
C ASN A 146 0.87 -2.11 10.14
N VAL A 147 0.55 -2.62 11.31
CA VAL A 147 0.86 -4.01 11.73
C VAL A 147 -0.34 -4.88 11.43
N HIS A 148 -0.15 -6.06 10.85
CA HIS A 148 -1.22 -6.89 10.32
C HIS A 148 -2.37 -7.07 11.33
N VAL A 149 -2.12 -7.70 12.48
CA VAL A 149 -3.04 -7.62 13.63
C VAL A 149 -2.28 -6.98 14.78
N GLY A 150 -2.25 -5.67 14.75
CA GLY A 150 -1.52 -4.81 15.68
C GLY A 150 -1.99 -3.37 15.57
N GLY A 151 -2.96 -3.13 14.68
CA GLY A 151 -3.52 -1.83 14.44
C GLY A 151 -2.62 -0.89 13.63
N VAL A 152 -2.76 0.40 13.87
CA VAL A 152 -2.01 1.47 13.20
C VAL A 152 -1.29 2.33 14.25
N PRO A 153 -0.10 1.91 14.73
CA PRO A 153 0.76 2.80 15.52
C PRO A 153 1.11 4.09 14.77
N ARG A 154 1.09 5.19 15.52
CA ARG A 154 1.27 6.57 15.05
C ARG A 154 2.43 7.26 15.77
N SER A 155 3.25 8.02 15.04
CA SER A 155 4.33 8.85 15.58
C SER A 155 4.27 10.27 15.03
N THR A 156 4.53 11.26 15.88
CA THR A 156 4.60 12.70 15.52
C THR A 156 5.99 13.29 15.72
N ASP A 157 6.97 12.47 16.08
CA ASP A 157 8.32 12.87 16.44
C ASP A 157 9.39 12.12 15.63
N SER A 158 9.09 11.87 14.36
CA SER A 158 9.96 11.17 13.41
C SER A 158 10.34 9.75 13.87
N GLY A 159 9.39 9.05 14.50
CA GLY A 159 9.54 7.67 14.91
C GLY A 159 10.25 7.46 16.24
N LEU A 160 10.50 8.52 17.04
CA LEU A 160 11.11 8.37 18.36
C LEU A 160 10.16 7.72 19.36
N THR A 161 8.88 8.11 19.32
CA THR A 161 7.82 7.50 20.13
C THR A 161 6.61 7.15 19.26
N TRP A 162 5.85 6.13 19.67
CA TRP A 162 4.71 5.61 18.95
C TRP A 162 3.55 5.32 19.88
N GLN A 163 2.35 5.59 19.41
CA GLN A 163 1.11 5.34 20.11
C GLN A 163 0.17 4.47 19.29
N PRO A 164 -0.45 3.42 19.86
CA PRO A 164 -1.48 2.66 19.16
C PRO A 164 -2.72 3.53 18.95
N THR A 165 -3.41 3.39 17.83
CA THR A 165 -4.58 4.22 17.51
C THR A 165 -5.83 3.44 17.18
N ILE A 166 -5.83 2.56 16.19
CA ILE A 166 -6.98 1.74 15.86
C ILE A 166 -7.01 0.49 16.76
N ASN A 167 -8.20 -0.07 16.99
CA ASN A 167 -8.31 -1.33 17.72
C ASN A 167 -7.46 -2.42 17.03
N ILE A 168 -6.66 -3.12 17.82
CA ILE A 168 -5.78 -4.20 17.36
C ILE A 168 -6.54 -5.31 16.61
N GLU A 169 -7.79 -5.58 16.99
CA GLU A 169 -8.67 -6.58 16.34
C GLU A 169 -9.15 -6.16 14.93
N SER A 170 -8.78 -4.97 14.47
CA SER A 170 -9.28 -4.42 13.20
C SER A 170 -8.64 -5.06 11.96
N ASP A 171 -7.64 -5.92 12.08
CA ASP A 171 -6.97 -6.66 10.98
C ASP A 171 -6.66 -5.75 9.77
N VAL A 172 -5.78 -4.77 9.97
CA VAL A 172 -5.50 -3.73 8.99
C VAL A 172 -4.52 -4.24 7.93
N HIS A 173 -4.84 -4.04 6.65
CA HIS A 173 -4.01 -4.51 5.53
C HIS A 173 -3.20 -3.40 4.87
N GLN A 174 -3.75 -2.19 4.78
CA GLN A 174 -3.04 -1.03 4.24
C GLN A 174 -3.45 0.25 4.94
N VAL A 175 -2.51 1.16 5.15
CA VAL A 175 -2.74 2.55 5.55
C VAL A 175 -2.23 3.50 4.47
N CYS A 176 -3.00 4.56 4.20
CA CYS A 176 -2.67 5.58 3.20
C CYS A 176 -3.00 6.96 3.75
N ALA A 177 -2.09 7.92 3.62
CA ALA A 177 -2.30 9.33 3.98
C ALA A 177 -2.70 10.14 2.74
N HIS A 178 -3.60 11.12 2.93
CA HIS A 178 -3.96 12.04 1.85
C HIS A 178 -2.75 12.93 1.49
N PRO A 179 -2.44 13.12 0.20
CA PRO A 179 -1.20 13.79 -0.21
C PRO A 179 -1.08 15.26 0.20
N THR A 180 -2.18 15.95 0.44
CA THR A 180 -2.21 17.40 0.76
C THR A 180 -3.04 17.76 2.00
N ARG A 181 -3.75 16.80 2.59
CA ARG A 181 -4.58 17.00 3.80
C ARG A 181 -4.01 16.13 4.92
N PRO A 182 -3.20 16.71 5.83
CA PRO A 182 -2.50 15.94 6.87
C PRO A 182 -3.46 15.29 7.88
N ASP A 183 -4.67 15.85 8.03
CA ASP A 183 -5.72 15.35 8.90
C ASP A 183 -6.41 14.08 8.37
N VAL A 184 -6.36 13.82 7.04
CA VAL A 184 -7.13 12.75 6.39
C VAL A 184 -6.27 11.54 6.08
N ILE A 185 -6.64 10.41 6.67
CA ILE A 185 -5.98 9.13 6.50
C ILE A 185 -7.04 8.06 6.27
N ALA A 186 -6.74 7.08 5.42
CA ALA A 186 -7.58 5.93 5.17
C ALA A 186 -6.83 4.63 5.42
N ALA A 187 -7.53 3.61 5.88
CA ALA A 187 -6.98 2.26 6.00
C ALA A 187 -7.99 1.22 5.52
N ALA A 188 -7.47 0.21 4.82
CA ALA A 188 -8.20 -0.99 4.44
C ALA A 188 -8.06 -2.03 5.56
N ALA A 189 -9.18 -2.47 6.11
CA ALA A 189 -9.26 -3.38 7.24
C ALA A 189 -10.56 -4.21 7.15
N VAL A 190 -11.27 -4.35 8.25
CA VAL A 190 -12.63 -4.91 8.31
C VAL A 190 -13.64 -3.82 7.84
N GLY A 191 -13.52 -3.43 6.58
CA GLY A 191 -14.16 -2.28 5.95
C GLY A 191 -13.16 -1.16 5.64
N LEU A 192 -13.66 0.01 5.23
CA LEU A 192 -12.87 1.23 5.06
C LEU A 192 -12.81 1.98 6.41
N CYS A 193 -11.62 2.16 6.94
CA CYS A 193 -11.38 3.02 8.10
C CYS A 193 -10.95 4.41 7.64
N VAL A 194 -11.54 5.45 8.18
CA VAL A 194 -11.20 6.85 7.88
C VAL A 194 -10.91 7.60 9.17
N SER A 195 -9.78 8.29 9.21
CA SER A 195 -9.42 9.25 10.23
C SER A 195 -9.51 10.66 9.65
N ARG A 196 -9.88 11.64 10.51
CA ARG A 196 -9.92 13.07 10.19
C ARG A 196 -9.16 13.92 11.22
N ASP A 197 -8.29 13.27 11.96
CA ASP A 197 -7.46 13.86 13.02
C ASP A 197 -6.03 13.29 12.99
N ALA A 198 -5.51 13.11 11.77
CA ALA A 198 -4.16 12.58 11.52
C ALA A 198 -3.91 11.21 12.17
N GLY A 199 -4.90 10.32 12.14
CA GLY A 199 -4.79 8.94 12.62
C GLY A 199 -4.96 8.75 14.13
N MET A 200 -5.48 9.76 14.87
CA MET A 200 -5.75 9.60 16.31
C MET A 200 -7.01 8.79 16.57
N THR A 201 -8.09 9.06 15.83
CA THR A 201 -9.34 8.33 15.92
C THR A 201 -9.80 7.85 14.54
N TRP A 202 -10.61 6.81 14.51
CA TRP A 202 -11.03 6.13 13.28
C TRP A 202 -12.52 5.85 13.26
N THR A 203 -13.13 6.09 12.11
CA THR A 203 -14.49 5.66 11.79
C THR A 203 -14.42 4.49 10.82
N ILE A 204 -15.15 3.41 11.11
CA ILE A 204 -15.20 2.22 10.25
C ILE A 204 -16.47 2.30 9.40
N GLU A 205 -16.32 2.28 8.09
CA GLU A 205 -17.41 2.32 7.12
C GLU A 205 -17.51 1.01 6.35
N GLN A 206 -18.69 0.40 6.41
CA GLN A 206 -18.98 -0.89 5.79
C GLN A 206 -20.18 -0.83 4.82
N ARG A 207 -20.95 0.27 4.86
CA ARG A 207 -22.15 0.42 4.03
C ARG A 207 -21.81 0.46 2.55
N GLY A 208 -22.51 -0.37 1.76
CA GLY A 208 -22.30 -0.50 0.32
C GLY A 208 -21.28 -1.55 -0.09
N LEU A 209 -20.45 -2.05 0.84
CA LEU A 209 -19.55 -3.17 0.57
C LEU A 209 -20.31 -4.50 0.50
N HIS A 210 -19.90 -5.39 -0.42
CA HIS A 210 -20.44 -6.76 -0.50
C HIS A 210 -19.83 -7.70 0.53
N ALA A 211 -18.62 -7.36 1.01
CA ALA A 211 -17.84 -8.14 1.96
C ALA A 211 -16.88 -7.21 2.71
N LEU A 212 -16.31 -7.66 3.84
CA LEU A 212 -15.60 -6.81 4.77
C LEU A 212 -14.08 -6.96 4.76
N HIS A 213 -13.53 -7.93 4.04
CA HIS A 213 -12.09 -8.08 3.90
C HIS A 213 -11.56 -7.07 2.89
N CYS A 214 -11.16 -5.87 3.36
CA CYS A 214 -10.60 -4.82 2.55
C CYS A 214 -9.06 -4.89 2.59
N SER A 215 -8.40 -4.94 1.42
CA SER A 215 -6.95 -5.14 1.32
C SER A 215 -6.19 -3.93 0.79
N ALA A 216 -6.75 -3.19 -0.16
CA ALA A 216 -6.11 -2.03 -0.77
C ALA A 216 -6.94 -0.77 -0.57
N VAL A 217 -6.26 0.36 -0.37
CA VAL A 217 -6.86 1.68 -0.29
C VAL A 217 -5.96 2.73 -0.96
N ALA A 218 -6.56 3.68 -1.67
CA ALA A 218 -5.85 4.82 -2.25
C ALA A 218 -6.74 6.07 -2.27
N PHE A 219 -6.11 7.25 -2.20
CA PHE A 219 -6.78 8.53 -2.42
C PHE A 219 -6.68 8.92 -3.88
N GLY A 220 -7.82 9.07 -4.56
CA GLY A 220 -7.92 9.83 -5.80
C GLY A 220 -7.99 11.34 -5.50
N ARG A 221 -8.24 12.14 -6.53
CA ARG A 221 -8.36 13.60 -6.37
C ARG A 221 -9.48 13.99 -5.41
N ASN A 222 -10.64 13.37 -5.51
CA ASN A 222 -11.83 13.68 -4.72
C ASN A 222 -12.43 12.45 -4.02
N ASP A 223 -11.95 11.25 -4.31
CA ASP A 223 -12.51 10.00 -3.84
C ASP A 223 -11.47 9.17 -3.06
N ILE A 224 -11.97 8.32 -2.17
CA ILE A 224 -11.23 7.20 -1.60
C ILE A 224 -11.64 5.95 -2.40
N PHE A 225 -10.65 5.21 -2.89
CA PHE A 225 -10.83 3.89 -3.49
C PHE A 225 -10.48 2.81 -2.47
N VAL A 226 -11.27 1.75 -2.40
CA VAL A 226 -11.01 0.61 -1.52
C VAL A 226 -11.42 -0.69 -2.19
N SER A 227 -10.60 -1.73 -2.05
CA SER A 227 -10.94 -3.08 -2.49
C SER A 227 -11.65 -3.85 -1.39
N ALA A 228 -12.54 -4.78 -1.77
CA ALA A 228 -13.18 -5.71 -0.84
C ALA A 228 -13.29 -7.11 -1.44
N SER A 229 -13.20 -8.12 -0.61
CA SER A 229 -13.37 -9.53 -0.93
C SER A 229 -13.95 -10.29 0.27
N VAL A 230 -14.45 -11.50 0.05
CA VAL A 230 -15.03 -12.31 1.14
C VAL A 230 -13.99 -12.81 2.13
N ASP A 231 -12.76 -13.05 1.64
CA ASP A 231 -11.62 -13.53 2.43
C ASP A 231 -10.30 -13.25 1.68
N PRO A 232 -9.13 -13.52 2.29
CA PRO A 232 -7.82 -13.28 1.68
C PRO A 232 -7.50 -14.15 0.46
N PHE A 233 -8.24 -15.23 0.21
CA PHE A 233 -8.04 -16.18 -0.90
C PHE A 233 -9.19 -16.15 -1.91
N ALA A 234 -10.06 -15.14 -1.82
CA ALA A 234 -11.25 -15.03 -2.63
C ALA A 234 -10.94 -15.08 -4.13
N ALA A 235 -11.68 -15.91 -4.84
CA ALA A 235 -11.59 -16.02 -6.30
C ALA A 235 -12.13 -14.77 -7.03
N GLN A 236 -12.86 -13.90 -6.31
CA GLN A 236 -13.42 -12.66 -6.82
C GLN A 236 -13.30 -11.55 -5.77
N GLY A 237 -13.09 -10.33 -6.23
CA GLY A 237 -13.13 -9.12 -5.44
C GLY A 237 -13.91 -8.03 -6.16
N ALA A 238 -14.04 -6.89 -5.52
CA ALA A 238 -14.59 -5.68 -6.14
C ALA A 238 -13.89 -4.44 -5.60
N VAL A 239 -13.89 -3.38 -6.37
CA VAL A 239 -13.34 -2.08 -5.95
C VAL A 239 -14.47 -1.07 -5.84
N TYR A 240 -14.42 -0.30 -4.79
CA TYR A 240 -15.43 0.69 -4.42
C TYR A 240 -14.81 2.06 -4.34
N ARG A 241 -15.64 3.08 -4.44
CA ARG A 241 -15.26 4.46 -4.18
C ARG A 241 -16.29 5.19 -3.35
N ARG A 242 -15.85 6.27 -2.71
CA ARG A 242 -16.67 7.25 -2.02
C ARG A 242 -15.97 8.60 -2.04
N PRO A 243 -16.67 9.74 -2.24
CA PRO A 243 -16.06 11.05 -2.08
C PRO A 243 -15.42 11.21 -0.70
N ILE A 244 -14.23 11.83 -0.63
CA ILE A 244 -13.43 11.96 0.59
C ILE A 244 -14.24 12.58 1.73
N ASP A 245 -15.05 13.60 1.45
CA ASP A 245 -15.81 14.35 2.45
C ASP A 245 -17.27 13.85 2.60
N SER A 246 -17.59 12.68 2.06
CA SER A 246 -18.93 12.09 2.16
C SER A 246 -19.01 11.09 3.29
N ASP A 247 -20.14 11.08 3.99
CA ASP A 247 -20.56 10.03 4.92
C ASP A 247 -21.54 9.03 4.25
N GLY A 248 -21.71 9.11 2.93
CA GLY A 248 -22.54 8.20 2.17
C GLY A 248 -21.95 6.79 2.07
N PRO A 249 -22.74 5.80 1.59
CA PRO A 249 -22.24 4.44 1.40
C PRO A 249 -21.20 4.38 0.28
N LEU A 250 -20.31 3.42 0.36
CA LEU A 250 -19.37 3.06 -0.69
C LEU A 250 -20.13 2.57 -1.92
N GLN A 251 -19.72 3.00 -3.11
CA GLN A 251 -20.31 2.62 -4.38
C GLN A 251 -19.33 1.76 -5.18
N PRO A 252 -19.74 0.65 -5.79
CA PRO A 252 -18.87 -0.12 -6.66
C PRO A 252 -18.44 0.74 -7.85
N LEU A 253 -17.21 0.52 -8.33
CA LEU A 253 -16.77 1.15 -9.56
C LEU A 253 -17.61 0.68 -10.73
N GLY A 254 -17.91 1.62 -11.62
CA GLY A 254 -18.61 1.38 -12.88
C GLY A 254 -17.76 1.83 -14.07
N GLY A 255 -18.39 2.26 -15.16
CA GLY A 255 -17.69 2.90 -16.28
C GLY A 255 -16.70 1.99 -17.02
N GLY A 256 -16.98 0.69 -17.12
CA GLY A 256 -16.08 -0.29 -17.75
C GLY A 256 -15.29 -1.15 -16.76
N MET A 257 -15.25 -0.78 -15.48
CA MET A 257 -14.72 -1.68 -14.45
C MET A 257 -15.70 -2.86 -14.29
N PRO A 258 -15.23 -4.13 -14.31
CA PRO A 258 -16.12 -5.26 -14.08
C PRO A 258 -16.70 -5.22 -12.66
N GLN A 259 -17.90 -5.72 -12.47
CA GLN A 259 -18.51 -5.85 -11.15
C GLN A 259 -17.64 -6.70 -10.21
N TRP A 260 -17.00 -7.73 -10.75
CA TRP A 260 -16.11 -8.65 -10.04
C TRP A 260 -14.77 -8.74 -10.76
N THR A 261 -13.68 -8.55 -10.01
CA THR A 261 -12.31 -8.78 -10.47
C THR A 261 -11.95 -10.26 -10.38
N ASP A 262 -10.95 -10.70 -11.14
CA ASP A 262 -10.43 -12.08 -11.11
C ASP A 262 -9.48 -12.24 -9.91
N GLY A 263 -10.02 -12.68 -8.78
CA GLY A 263 -9.37 -12.65 -7.49
C GLY A 263 -9.47 -11.27 -6.82
N LYS A 264 -8.93 -11.17 -5.63
CA LYS A 264 -8.91 -9.90 -4.87
C LYS A 264 -7.96 -8.87 -5.51
N THR A 265 -8.12 -7.60 -5.14
CA THR A 265 -7.13 -6.54 -5.31
C THR A 265 -6.41 -6.37 -3.98
N ASP A 266 -5.13 -6.72 -3.92
CA ASP A 266 -4.35 -6.78 -2.66
C ASP A 266 -3.72 -5.43 -2.27
N THR A 267 -3.05 -5.37 -1.13
CA THR A 267 -2.27 -4.24 -0.63
C THR A 267 -1.40 -3.65 -1.75
N ASP A 268 -1.35 -2.32 -1.85
CA ASP A 268 -0.61 -1.54 -2.86
C ASP A 268 -1.05 -1.77 -4.33
N CYS A 269 -2.16 -2.50 -4.57
CA CYS A 269 -2.67 -2.81 -5.90
C CYS A 269 -3.72 -1.80 -6.44
N ILE A 270 -3.85 -0.65 -5.78
CA ILE A 270 -4.57 0.54 -6.29
C ILE A 270 -3.59 1.71 -6.26
N ALA A 271 -3.40 2.38 -7.39
CA ALA A 271 -2.55 3.56 -7.50
C ALA A 271 -3.32 4.71 -8.14
N THR A 272 -3.01 5.92 -7.71
CA THR A 272 -3.62 7.16 -8.23
C THR A 272 -2.57 8.25 -8.40
N ARG A 273 -2.75 9.07 -9.42
CA ARG A 273 -1.96 10.30 -9.62
C ARG A 273 -2.72 11.27 -10.51
N ASP A 274 -2.93 12.48 -10.07
CA ASP A 274 -3.74 13.49 -10.78
C ASP A 274 -5.14 12.92 -11.11
N SER A 275 -5.53 12.88 -12.39
CA SER A 275 -6.78 12.26 -12.84
C SER A 275 -6.65 10.77 -13.17
N MET A 276 -5.44 10.22 -13.11
CA MET A 276 -5.22 8.80 -13.38
C MET A 276 -5.48 7.96 -12.14
N ALA A 277 -6.05 6.78 -12.38
CA ALA A 277 -6.14 5.70 -11.41
C ALA A 277 -5.83 4.37 -12.11
N ALA A 278 -5.20 3.45 -11.38
CA ALA A 278 -4.94 2.10 -11.85
C ALA A 278 -5.27 1.09 -10.74
N VAL A 279 -5.84 -0.03 -11.14
CA VAL A 279 -6.17 -1.17 -10.28
C VAL A 279 -5.59 -2.42 -10.91
N ILE A 280 -4.95 -3.28 -10.13
CA ILE A 280 -4.54 -4.60 -10.57
C ILE A 280 -5.18 -5.67 -9.68
N ASP A 281 -5.78 -6.68 -10.29
CA ASP A 281 -6.32 -7.83 -9.59
C ASP A 281 -5.32 -8.98 -9.47
N TRP A 282 -5.64 -9.99 -8.71
CA TRP A 282 -4.73 -11.11 -8.45
C TRP A 282 -4.39 -11.95 -9.70
N SER A 283 -5.23 -11.91 -10.74
CA SER A 283 -4.93 -12.52 -12.04
C SER A 283 -3.85 -11.76 -12.82
N GLY A 284 -3.50 -10.56 -12.37
CA GLY A 284 -2.55 -9.65 -13.04
C GLY A 284 -3.19 -8.79 -14.12
N ARG A 285 -4.53 -8.65 -14.14
CA ARG A 285 -5.24 -7.74 -15.02
C ARG A 285 -5.17 -6.33 -14.46
N VAL A 286 -4.73 -5.38 -15.29
CA VAL A 286 -4.66 -3.95 -14.94
C VAL A 286 -5.81 -3.20 -15.60
N TYR A 287 -6.54 -2.47 -14.79
CA TYR A 287 -7.58 -1.52 -15.23
C TYR A 287 -7.07 -0.10 -15.01
N VAL A 288 -7.27 0.77 -15.98
CA VAL A 288 -6.77 2.15 -15.99
C VAL A 288 -7.91 3.12 -16.25
N SER A 289 -7.93 4.19 -15.47
CA SER A 289 -8.78 5.36 -15.66
C SER A 289 -7.92 6.60 -15.86
N ASN A 290 -8.36 7.54 -16.71
CA ASN A 290 -7.73 8.84 -16.92
C ASN A 290 -8.66 10.02 -16.57
N ASP A 291 -9.80 9.74 -15.95
CA ASP A 291 -10.89 10.67 -15.68
C ASP A 291 -11.43 10.54 -14.25
N ASP A 292 -10.49 10.50 -13.28
CA ASP A 292 -10.79 10.40 -11.84
C ASP A 292 -11.65 9.15 -11.49
N GLY A 293 -11.49 8.04 -12.24
CA GLY A 293 -12.22 6.79 -12.00
C GLY A 293 -13.65 6.78 -12.54
N ALA A 294 -14.02 7.70 -13.44
CA ALA A 294 -15.34 7.72 -14.06
C ALA A 294 -15.48 6.65 -15.14
N SER A 295 -14.43 6.40 -15.93
CA SER A 295 -14.37 5.31 -16.90
C SER A 295 -13.09 4.51 -16.78
N TRP A 296 -13.16 3.20 -17.15
CA TRP A 296 -12.07 2.26 -17.00
C TRP A 296 -11.89 1.44 -18.28
N THR A 297 -10.63 1.19 -18.62
CA THR A 297 -10.22 0.27 -19.69
C THR A 297 -9.17 -0.70 -19.14
N ASP A 298 -9.19 -1.96 -19.57
CA ASP A 298 -8.15 -2.91 -19.20
C ASP A 298 -6.97 -2.86 -20.17
N LEU A 299 -5.77 -3.14 -19.65
CA LEU A 299 -4.59 -3.35 -20.50
C LEU A 299 -4.63 -4.75 -21.11
N PRO A 300 -4.12 -4.91 -22.34
CA PRO A 300 -4.07 -6.23 -22.99
C PRO A 300 -3.11 -7.20 -22.29
N GLU A 301 -2.09 -6.68 -21.61
CA GLU A 301 -1.08 -7.48 -20.90
C GLU A 301 -1.60 -8.00 -19.56
N ARG A 302 -0.97 -9.12 -19.12
CA ARG A 302 -1.15 -9.69 -17.79
C ARG A 302 0.17 -9.73 -17.06
N PHE A 303 0.17 -9.39 -15.78
CA PHE A 303 1.36 -9.30 -14.93
C PHE A 303 1.25 -10.33 -13.80
N PRO A 304 1.96 -11.45 -13.88
CA PRO A 304 1.79 -12.55 -12.93
C PRO A 304 2.32 -12.20 -11.54
N GLY A 305 1.54 -12.52 -10.52
CA GLY A 305 1.91 -12.32 -9.13
C GLY A 305 2.09 -10.86 -8.75
N PRO A 306 1.09 -9.99 -8.95
CA PRO A 306 1.21 -8.56 -8.62
C PRO A 306 1.45 -8.36 -7.14
N SER A 307 2.29 -7.37 -6.81
CA SER A 307 2.64 -6.96 -5.44
C SER A 307 2.51 -5.46 -5.22
N GLY A 308 2.14 -4.70 -6.24
CA GLY A 308 1.88 -3.27 -6.13
C GLY A 308 1.87 -2.53 -7.45
N LEU A 309 1.29 -1.33 -7.42
CA LEU A 309 1.20 -0.38 -8.52
C LEU A 309 1.77 0.98 -8.12
N HIS A 310 2.32 1.69 -9.10
CA HIS A 310 2.65 3.11 -8.99
C HIS A 310 2.45 3.82 -10.31
N ILE A 311 1.99 5.07 -10.30
CA ILE A 311 1.84 5.93 -11.48
C ILE A 311 2.90 7.03 -11.42
N CYS A 312 3.79 7.07 -12.44
CA CYS A 312 4.87 8.06 -12.56
C CYS A 312 4.43 9.31 -13.34
#